data_8a0f0feb5bfa4a151305c3f02ea844ee
#
_entry.id   8a0f0feb5bfa4a151305c3f02ea844ee
#
_cell.length_a   1.000
_cell.length_b   1.000
_cell.length_c   1.000
_cell.angle_alpha   90.00
_cell.angle_beta   90.00
_cell.angle_gamma   90.00
#
_symmetry.space_group_name_H-M   'P 1'
#
loop_
_entity.id
_entity.type
_entity.pdbx_description
1 polymer ?
#
loop_
_entity_poly.entity_id
_entity_poly.type
_entity_poly.pdbx_seq_one_letter_code
_entity_poly.pdbx_strand_id
1 'polypeptide(L)'
;MFEISHLVKEFNAVHAVHDVTTQISQGEVVFIVGPSGSGKSTLLRCLNLLEEPTSGEIRFKGELINASHADVNKFRQHVGMVFQHFNLFPHLTILENITIAPVKTGRATRKEATAQAEALLQRIGLYDKRHAYPLQLSGGQKQRIAIVRSLVMN
;
A
#
# COMPACT_ATOMS: atom_id res chain seq x y z
N MET A 1 -5.95 9.17 12.47
CA MET A 1 -6.09 9.22 11.01
C MET A 1 -6.95 8.10 10.46
N PHE A 2 -6.78 6.86 10.96
CA PHE A 2 -7.75 5.78 10.76
C PHE A 2 -8.58 5.57 12.03
N GLU A 3 -9.86 5.32 11.87
CA GLU A 3 -10.78 4.88 12.91
C GLU A 3 -11.44 3.60 12.42
N ILE A 4 -11.33 2.54 13.18
CA ILE A 4 -11.81 1.21 12.86
C ILE A 4 -12.80 0.81 13.95
N SER A 5 -14.03 0.47 13.58
CA SER A 5 -15.09 0.14 14.51
C SER A 5 -15.72 -1.20 14.15
N HIS A 6 -15.63 -2.15 15.09
CA HIS A 6 -16.26 -3.47 14.99
C HIS A 6 -15.95 -4.21 13.68
N LEU A 7 -14.70 -4.11 13.20
CA LEU A 7 -14.29 -4.68 11.93
C LEU A 7 -14.27 -6.20 11.98
N VAL A 8 -15.02 -6.81 11.07
CA VAL A 8 -15.08 -8.26 10.88
C VAL A 8 -14.74 -8.60 9.43
N LYS A 9 -13.92 -9.65 9.24
CA LYS A 9 -13.73 -10.29 7.94
C LYS A 9 -13.81 -11.79 8.07
N GLU A 10 -14.75 -12.34 7.34
CA GLU A 10 -14.97 -13.78 7.23
C GLU A 10 -14.65 -14.28 5.82
N PHE A 11 -14.08 -15.47 5.75
CA PHE A 11 -13.94 -16.26 4.53
C PHE A 11 -14.64 -17.58 4.75
N ASN A 12 -15.78 -17.77 4.08
CA ASN A 12 -16.67 -18.90 4.33
C ASN A 12 -17.05 -19.00 5.83
N ALA A 13 -16.59 -20.02 6.55
CA ALA A 13 -16.86 -20.21 7.99
C ALA A 13 -15.69 -19.79 8.89
N VAL A 14 -14.65 -19.15 8.34
CA VAL A 14 -13.43 -18.76 9.09
C VAL A 14 -13.42 -17.27 9.34
N HIS A 15 -13.47 -16.88 10.61
CA HIS A 15 -13.25 -15.48 11.03
C HIS A 15 -11.76 -15.13 10.94
N ALA A 16 -11.35 -14.47 9.88
CA ALA A 16 -9.97 -14.00 9.71
C ALA A 16 -9.66 -12.72 10.49
N VAL A 17 -10.68 -11.85 10.67
CA VAL A 17 -10.66 -10.69 11.56
C VAL A 17 -11.95 -10.71 12.35
N HIS A 18 -11.86 -10.61 13.67
CA HIS A 18 -13.02 -10.72 14.56
C HIS A 18 -13.10 -9.50 15.48
N ASP A 19 -14.12 -8.66 15.26
CA ASP A 19 -14.52 -7.50 16.08
C ASP A 19 -13.33 -6.58 16.48
N VAL A 20 -12.57 -6.13 15.49
CA VAL A 20 -11.43 -5.23 15.75
C VAL A 20 -11.92 -3.78 15.82
N THR A 21 -11.70 -3.15 16.97
CA THR A 21 -11.95 -1.72 17.19
C THR A 21 -10.64 -1.06 17.61
N THR A 22 -10.18 -0.06 16.87
CA THR A 22 -8.93 0.68 17.16
C THR A 22 -8.88 1.99 16.41
N GLN A 23 -7.95 2.86 16.80
CA GLN A 23 -7.67 4.13 16.14
C GLN A 23 -6.17 4.24 15.87
N ILE A 24 -5.81 4.83 14.74
CA ILE A 24 -4.42 5.13 14.37
C ILE A 24 -4.32 6.62 14.06
N SER A 25 -3.52 7.31 14.86
CA SER A 25 -3.32 8.76 14.75
C SER A 25 -2.30 9.11 13.65
N GLN A 26 -2.28 10.38 13.27
CA GLN A 26 -1.27 10.86 12.31
C GLN A 26 0.13 10.83 12.95
N GLY A 27 1.12 10.33 12.22
CA GLY A 27 2.50 10.21 12.69
C GLY A 27 2.75 9.00 13.60
N GLU A 28 1.71 8.23 13.93
CA GLU A 28 1.84 7.03 14.76
C GLU A 28 2.43 5.86 13.97
N VAL A 29 3.28 5.07 14.64
CA VAL A 29 3.81 3.80 14.14
C VAL A 29 3.17 2.67 14.92
N VAL A 30 2.37 1.85 14.25
CA VAL A 30 1.63 0.75 14.86
C VAL A 30 2.21 -0.58 14.42
N PHE A 31 2.43 -1.48 15.38
CA PHE A 31 2.86 -2.85 15.12
C PHE A 31 1.72 -3.83 15.36
N ILE A 32 1.45 -4.69 14.37
CA ILE A 32 0.49 -5.79 14.48
C ILE A 32 1.28 -7.07 14.69
N VAL A 33 1.17 -7.70 15.87
CA VAL A 33 1.93 -8.89 16.27
C VAL A 33 1.00 -10.08 16.45
N GLY A 34 1.47 -11.26 16.17
CA GLY A 34 0.71 -12.51 16.35
C GLY A 34 1.28 -13.67 15.50
N PRO A 35 0.87 -14.91 15.74
CA PRO A 35 1.33 -16.08 15.01
C PRO A 35 0.93 -16.05 13.53
N SER A 36 1.53 -16.93 12.73
CA SER A 36 1.11 -17.10 11.33
C SER A 36 -0.36 -17.52 11.26
N GLY A 37 -1.10 -16.95 10.31
CA GLY A 37 -2.54 -17.24 10.16
C GLY A 37 -3.47 -16.42 11.08
N SER A 38 -2.97 -15.57 11.99
CA SER A 38 -3.81 -14.79 12.92
C SER A 38 -4.52 -13.58 12.31
N GLY A 39 -4.64 -13.48 10.99
CA GLY A 39 -5.41 -12.42 10.33
C GLY A 39 -4.70 -11.07 10.10
N LYS A 40 -3.42 -10.91 10.50
CA LYS A 40 -2.67 -9.63 10.37
C LYS A 40 -2.69 -9.05 8.95
N SER A 41 -2.37 -9.89 7.97
CA SER A 41 -2.37 -9.46 6.56
C SER A 41 -3.77 -9.19 6.03
N THR A 42 -4.77 -9.91 6.54
CA THR A 42 -6.18 -9.68 6.21
C THR A 42 -6.65 -8.34 6.75
N LEU A 43 -6.31 -8.01 8.00
CA LEU A 43 -6.61 -6.71 8.60
C LEU A 43 -5.99 -5.57 7.76
N LEU A 44 -4.69 -5.66 7.42
CA LEU A 44 -4.04 -4.65 6.57
C LEU A 44 -4.69 -4.51 5.19
N ARG A 45 -5.15 -5.63 4.59
CA ARG A 45 -5.87 -5.60 3.31
C ARG A 45 -7.25 -4.99 3.44
N CYS A 46 -7.95 -5.19 4.56
CA CYS A 46 -9.21 -4.51 4.84
C CYS A 46 -8.98 -2.99 5.00
N LEU A 47 -7.92 -2.55 5.70
CA LEU A 47 -7.61 -1.14 5.85
C LEU A 47 -7.30 -0.43 4.54
N ASN A 48 -6.83 -1.15 3.52
CA ASN A 48 -6.63 -0.64 2.16
C ASN A 48 -7.75 -1.03 1.19
N LEU A 49 -8.83 -1.63 1.70
CA LEU A 49 -9.99 -2.12 0.93
C LEU A 49 -9.62 -3.08 -0.21
N LEU A 50 -8.45 -3.74 -0.13
CA LEU A 50 -8.09 -4.85 -1.03
C LEU A 50 -8.91 -6.10 -0.71
N GLU A 51 -9.35 -6.22 0.54
CA GLU A 51 -10.35 -7.15 1.01
C GLU A 51 -11.51 -6.32 1.57
N GLU A 52 -12.71 -6.56 1.07
CA GLU A 52 -13.90 -5.91 1.58
C GLU A 52 -14.27 -6.51 2.94
N PRO A 53 -14.42 -5.70 4.01
CA PRO A 53 -14.89 -6.19 5.30
C PRO A 53 -16.27 -6.86 5.18
N THR A 54 -16.52 -7.87 6.00
CA THR A 54 -17.85 -8.51 6.10
C THR A 54 -18.80 -7.59 6.85
N SER A 55 -18.30 -6.90 7.90
CA SER A 55 -19.03 -5.89 8.65
C SER A 55 -18.07 -4.94 9.36
N GLY A 56 -18.62 -3.89 9.98
CA GLY A 56 -17.87 -2.85 10.67
C GLY A 56 -17.58 -1.65 9.77
N GLU A 57 -17.01 -0.62 10.35
CA GLU A 57 -16.71 0.64 9.67
C GLU A 57 -15.20 0.93 9.67
N ILE A 58 -14.73 1.48 8.57
CA ILE A 58 -13.38 2.03 8.44
C ILE A 58 -13.51 3.49 8.00
N ARG A 59 -13.02 4.40 8.84
CA ARG A 59 -12.93 5.83 8.51
C ARG A 59 -11.47 6.23 8.29
N PHE A 60 -11.23 7.02 7.27
CA PHE A 60 -9.95 7.62 6.98
C PHE A 60 -10.10 9.15 6.95
N LYS A 61 -9.42 9.86 7.84
CA LYS A 61 -9.56 11.32 8.01
C LYS A 61 -11.02 11.76 8.22
N GLY A 62 -11.80 10.96 8.97
CA GLY A 62 -13.21 11.19 9.26
C GLY A 62 -14.20 10.71 8.18
N GLU A 63 -13.74 10.39 6.96
CA GLU A 63 -14.60 9.88 5.89
C GLU A 63 -14.75 8.36 5.98
N LEU A 64 -15.98 7.84 5.87
CA LEU A 64 -16.26 6.40 5.80
C LEU A 64 -15.84 5.86 4.42
N ILE A 65 -14.80 5.02 4.41
CA ILE A 65 -14.18 4.55 3.16
C ILE A 65 -14.74 3.23 2.62
N ASN A 66 -15.42 2.45 3.44
CA ASN A 66 -16.05 1.18 3.05
C ASN A 66 -17.57 1.29 2.83
N ALA A 67 -18.07 2.50 2.60
CA ALA A 67 -19.45 2.71 2.16
C ALA A 67 -19.62 2.31 0.68
N SER A 68 -20.82 1.87 0.28
CA SER A 68 -21.13 1.43 -1.08
C SER A 68 -20.90 2.48 -2.17
N HIS A 69 -20.86 3.76 -1.80
CA HIS A 69 -20.62 4.90 -2.71
C HIS A 69 -19.23 5.52 -2.57
N ALA A 70 -18.35 4.95 -1.74
CA ALA A 70 -17.00 5.48 -1.54
C ALA A 70 -16.13 5.30 -2.79
N ASP A 71 -15.38 6.35 -3.15
CA ASP A 71 -14.39 6.25 -4.23
C ASP A 71 -13.11 5.59 -3.72
N VAL A 72 -13.11 4.26 -3.74
CA VAL A 72 -11.99 3.42 -3.31
C VAL A 72 -10.69 3.73 -4.08
N ASN A 73 -10.79 4.11 -5.36
CA ASN A 73 -9.61 4.44 -6.16
C ASN A 73 -8.99 5.75 -5.71
N LYS A 74 -9.80 6.75 -5.38
CA LYS A 74 -9.34 8.01 -4.80
C LYS A 74 -8.69 7.78 -3.43
N PHE A 75 -9.32 6.98 -2.57
CA PHE A 75 -8.77 6.61 -1.27
C PHE A 75 -7.40 5.92 -1.39
N ARG A 76 -7.28 4.89 -2.26
CA ARG A 76 -6.01 4.15 -2.44
C ARG A 76 -4.84 5.00 -2.94
N GLN A 77 -5.10 6.16 -3.53
CA GLN A 77 -4.04 7.10 -3.88
C GLN A 77 -3.37 7.75 -2.66
N HIS A 78 -4.00 7.70 -1.48
CA HIS A 78 -3.50 8.26 -0.22
C HIS A 78 -2.91 7.20 0.72
N VAL A 79 -3.08 5.92 0.41
CA VAL A 79 -2.65 4.81 1.28
C VAL A 79 -1.77 3.85 0.49
N GLY A 80 -0.47 3.98 0.68
CA GLY A 80 0.51 3.05 0.10
C GLY A 80 0.52 1.70 0.83
N MET A 81 0.71 0.61 0.10
CA MET A 81 0.91 -0.72 0.66
C MET A 81 2.15 -1.38 0.06
N VAL A 82 2.99 -1.94 0.93
CA VAL A 82 4.13 -2.77 0.54
C VAL A 82 3.82 -4.22 0.88
N PHE A 83 3.77 -5.06 -0.15
CA PHE A 83 3.47 -6.49 0.00
C PHE A 83 4.71 -7.30 0.35
N GLN A 84 4.51 -8.46 0.97
CA GLN A 84 5.59 -9.39 1.32
C GLN A 84 6.38 -9.87 0.09
N HIS A 85 5.74 -10.06 -1.05
CA HIS A 85 6.36 -10.44 -2.32
C HIS A 85 6.71 -9.25 -3.23
N PHE A 86 6.70 -8.02 -2.68
CA PHE A 86 7.03 -6.74 -3.33
C PHE A 86 6.11 -6.37 -4.50
N ASN A 87 5.58 -7.32 -5.25
CA ASN A 87 4.63 -7.17 -6.37
C ASN A 87 5.08 -6.12 -7.40
N LEU A 88 6.36 -6.10 -7.73
CA LEU A 88 6.88 -5.30 -8.83
C LEU A 88 6.44 -5.91 -10.17
N PHE A 89 6.08 -5.06 -11.12
CA PHE A 89 5.73 -5.48 -12.47
C PHE A 89 6.98 -6.02 -13.20
N PRO A 90 7.05 -7.32 -13.52
CA PRO A 90 8.28 -7.93 -14.03
C PRO A 90 8.67 -7.46 -15.43
N HIS A 91 7.70 -6.98 -16.21
CA HIS A 91 7.87 -6.48 -17.58
C HIS A 91 8.17 -4.98 -17.66
N LEU A 92 8.20 -4.28 -16.53
CA LEU A 92 8.56 -2.87 -16.44
C LEU A 92 9.93 -2.70 -15.78
N THR A 93 10.69 -1.71 -16.21
CA THR A 93 11.92 -1.28 -15.53
C THR A 93 11.60 -0.77 -14.12
N ILE A 94 12.63 -0.60 -13.29
CA ILE A 94 12.47 -0.05 -11.95
C ILE A 94 11.91 1.36 -11.98
N LEU A 95 12.40 2.21 -12.88
CA LEU A 95 11.89 3.57 -13.05
C LEU A 95 10.41 3.56 -13.46
N GLU A 96 10.03 2.71 -14.40
CA GLU A 96 8.62 2.57 -14.83
C GLU A 96 7.73 2.02 -13.72
N ASN A 97 8.20 1.04 -12.93
CA ASN A 97 7.48 0.55 -11.76
C ASN A 97 7.14 1.65 -10.74
N ILE A 98 8.05 2.62 -10.56
CA ILE A 98 7.86 3.73 -9.63
C ILE A 98 6.95 4.80 -10.24
N THR A 99 7.14 5.13 -11.51
CA THR A 99 6.47 6.29 -12.15
C THR A 99 5.08 6.00 -12.70
N ILE A 100 4.71 4.73 -12.92
CA ILE A 100 3.45 4.37 -13.57
C ILE A 100 2.21 4.87 -12.81
N ALA A 101 2.21 4.79 -11.47
CA ALA A 101 1.06 5.18 -10.67
C ALA A 101 0.83 6.70 -10.67
N PRO A 102 1.80 7.56 -10.32
CA PRO A 102 1.59 9.01 -10.33
C PRO A 102 1.22 9.55 -11.72
N VAL A 103 1.78 8.98 -12.80
CA VAL A 103 1.45 9.38 -14.17
C VAL A 103 0.03 8.94 -14.56
N LYS A 104 -0.34 7.67 -14.30
CA LYS A 104 -1.69 7.16 -14.64
C LYS A 104 -2.81 7.83 -13.85
N THR A 105 -2.55 8.23 -12.62
CA THR A 105 -3.54 8.92 -11.78
C THR A 105 -3.60 10.44 -12.04
N GLY A 106 -2.75 10.96 -12.92
CA GLY A 106 -2.69 12.39 -13.23
C GLY A 106 -2.11 13.25 -12.12
N ARG A 107 -1.49 12.65 -11.10
CA ARG A 107 -0.86 13.40 -9.98
C ARG A 107 0.42 14.10 -10.37
N ALA A 108 1.14 13.55 -11.35
CA ALA A 108 2.37 14.14 -11.87
C ALA A 108 2.48 13.90 -13.37
N THR A 109 3.11 14.83 -14.07
CA THR A 109 3.57 14.61 -15.44
C THR A 109 4.67 13.56 -15.46
N ARG A 110 4.91 12.95 -16.61
CA ARG A 110 6.00 11.98 -16.75
C ARG A 110 7.35 12.52 -16.32
N LYS A 111 7.63 13.79 -16.64
CA LYS A 111 8.87 14.48 -16.28
C LYS A 111 9.03 14.63 -14.76
N GLU A 112 7.98 15.08 -14.09
CA GLU A 112 7.97 15.25 -12.63
C GLU A 112 8.08 13.92 -11.91
N ALA A 113 7.30 12.92 -12.31
CA ALA A 113 7.37 11.57 -11.74
C ALA A 113 8.75 10.94 -11.90
N THR A 114 9.40 11.13 -13.06
CA THR A 114 10.76 10.66 -13.30
C THR A 114 11.76 11.33 -12.36
N ALA A 115 11.72 12.66 -12.24
CA ALA A 115 12.62 13.40 -11.36
C ALA A 115 12.46 12.98 -9.88
N GLN A 116 11.22 12.83 -9.41
CA GLN A 116 10.94 12.34 -8.06
C GLN A 116 11.44 10.90 -7.83
N ALA A 117 11.17 10.01 -8.78
CA ALA A 117 11.63 8.62 -8.71
C ALA A 117 13.16 8.53 -8.67
N GLU A 118 13.86 9.29 -9.50
CA GLU A 118 15.31 9.33 -9.52
C GLU A 118 15.91 9.85 -8.22
N ALA A 119 15.35 10.93 -7.65
CA ALA A 119 15.75 11.45 -6.36
C ALA A 119 15.58 10.41 -5.23
N LEU A 120 14.46 9.70 -5.21
CA LEU A 120 14.21 8.63 -4.25
C LEU A 120 15.17 7.43 -4.45
N LEU A 121 15.44 7.05 -5.71
CA LEU A 121 16.40 5.99 -6.03
C LEU A 121 17.82 6.36 -5.60
N GLN A 122 18.23 7.61 -5.72
CA GLN A 122 19.51 8.11 -5.20
C GLN A 122 19.59 7.96 -3.67
N ARG A 123 18.53 8.35 -2.94
CA ARG A 123 18.47 8.26 -1.47
C ARG A 123 18.61 6.82 -0.96
N ILE A 124 18.16 5.82 -1.72
CA ILE A 124 18.27 4.40 -1.33
C ILE A 124 19.49 3.69 -1.97
N GLY A 125 20.35 4.41 -2.71
CA GLY A 125 21.56 3.89 -3.35
C GLY A 125 21.28 2.90 -4.48
N LEU A 126 20.20 3.13 -5.26
CA LEU A 126 19.79 2.25 -6.38
C LEU A 126 19.55 3.01 -7.68
N TYR A 127 20.10 4.21 -7.82
CA TYR A 127 19.95 5.02 -9.02
C TYR A 127 20.50 4.35 -10.28
N ASP A 128 21.62 3.64 -10.16
CA ASP A 128 22.26 2.86 -11.24
C ASP A 128 21.36 1.73 -11.77
N LYS A 129 20.38 1.27 -10.97
CA LYS A 129 19.44 0.19 -11.31
C LYS A 129 18.12 0.70 -11.93
N ARG A 130 17.96 1.99 -12.19
CA ARG A 130 16.69 2.57 -12.66
C ARG A 130 16.17 1.96 -13.97
N HIS A 131 17.06 1.51 -14.84
CA HIS A 131 16.72 0.85 -16.10
C HIS A 131 16.76 -0.68 -16.04
N ALA A 132 17.13 -1.26 -14.89
CA ALA A 132 17.09 -2.71 -14.68
C ALA A 132 15.63 -3.20 -14.51
N TYR A 133 15.44 -4.50 -14.73
CA TYR A 133 14.17 -5.18 -14.48
C TYR A 133 14.18 -5.87 -13.10
N PRO A 134 12.99 -6.10 -12.49
CA PRO A 134 12.90 -6.71 -11.16
C PRO A 134 13.65 -8.04 -11.01
N LEU A 135 13.71 -8.85 -12.06
CA LEU A 135 14.41 -10.13 -12.03
C LEU A 135 15.94 -10.00 -11.81
N GLN A 136 16.52 -8.85 -12.13
CA GLN A 136 17.94 -8.56 -12.01
C GLN A 136 18.35 -8.06 -10.62
N LEU A 137 17.39 -7.97 -9.67
CA LEU A 137 17.61 -7.41 -8.35
C LEU A 137 17.52 -8.46 -7.25
N SER A 138 18.29 -8.23 -6.17
CA SER A 138 18.18 -9.01 -4.94
C SER A 138 16.85 -8.73 -4.21
N GLY A 139 16.44 -9.61 -3.29
CA GLY A 139 15.23 -9.43 -2.48
C GLY A 139 15.21 -8.10 -1.71
N GLY A 140 16.32 -7.74 -1.07
CA GLY A 140 16.44 -6.47 -0.35
C GLY A 140 16.38 -5.23 -1.25
N GLN A 141 16.89 -5.32 -2.50
CA GLN A 141 16.74 -4.24 -3.49
C GLN A 141 15.29 -4.11 -3.93
N LYS A 142 14.60 -5.22 -4.24
CA LYS A 142 13.16 -5.23 -4.58
C LYS A 142 12.31 -4.63 -3.47
N GLN A 143 12.61 -4.95 -2.20
CA GLN A 143 11.90 -4.39 -1.05
C GLN A 143 12.05 -2.87 -0.98
N ARG A 144 13.27 -2.35 -1.08
CA ARG A 144 13.51 -0.89 -1.07
C ARG A 144 12.79 -0.18 -2.22
N ILE A 145 12.75 -0.78 -3.41
CA ILE A 145 12.02 -0.24 -4.56
C ILE A 145 10.51 -0.28 -4.34
N ALA A 146 9.96 -1.33 -3.74
CA ALA A 146 8.54 -1.40 -3.40
C ALA A 146 8.13 -0.31 -2.40
N ILE A 147 9.02 0.02 -1.45
CA ILE A 147 8.82 1.14 -0.53
C ILE A 147 8.83 2.47 -1.30
N VAL A 148 9.82 2.70 -2.15
CA VAL A 148 9.89 3.93 -2.98
C VAL A 148 8.64 4.07 -3.87
N ARG A 149 8.16 2.97 -4.48
CA ARG A 149 6.94 2.97 -5.29
C ARG A 149 5.70 3.39 -4.48
N SER A 150 5.64 3.06 -3.20
CA SER A 150 4.53 3.52 -2.34
C SER A 150 4.67 4.98 -1.92
N LEU A 151 5.90 5.47 -1.76
CA LEU A 151 6.18 6.84 -1.32
C LEU A 151 6.01 7.90 -2.42
N VAL A 152 6.22 7.55 -3.67
CA VAL A 152 6.15 8.49 -4.80
C VAL A 152 4.73 9.03 -5.05
N MET A 153 3.72 8.41 -4.44
CA MET A 153 2.32 8.85 -4.50
C MET A 153 1.98 9.96 -3.49
N ASN A 154 2.88 10.30 -2.56
CA ASN A 154 2.65 11.28 -1.48
C ASN A 154 3.44 12.56 -1.69
#